data_c3b5415db243aa7d74d62fa4885c9487
#
_entry.id   c3b5415db243aa7d74d62fa4885c9487
#
_cell.length_a   1.000
_cell.length_b   1.000
_cell.length_c   1.000
_cell.angle_alpha   90.00
_cell.angle_beta   90.00
_cell.angle_gamma   90.00
#
_symmetry.space_group_name_H-M   'P 1'
#
loop_
_entity.id
_entity.type
_entity.pdbx_description
1 polymer ?
#
loop_
_entity_poly.entity_id
_entity_poly.type
_entity_poly.pdbx_seq_one_letter_code
_entity_poly.pdbx_strand_id
1 'polypeptide(L)'
;MAPFVLFFIFGIIVGSFLNVVIYRFPRNQSFVRPGSHCVHCKTTIPFYRNIPIISFLIQGGKCHKCKQNILIQYPIVEFLSGIGWVWCLSVYTPLEAGFLILLYSIFIVIAWIDGFTMNIPFILIFIALIVEISGL
;
A
#
# COMPACT_ATOMS: atom_id res chain seq x y z
N MET A 1 -6.12 14.28 -19.51
CA MET A 1 -6.93 13.54 -18.51
C MET A 1 -6.57 12.05 -18.46
N ALA A 2 -6.41 11.37 -19.60
CA ALA A 2 -6.05 9.95 -19.62
C ALA A 2 -4.81 9.54 -18.78
N PRO A 3 -3.66 10.26 -18.82
CA PRO A 3 -2.48 9.85 -18.09
C PRO A 3 -2.69 9.86 -16.56
N PHE A 4 -3.43 10.81 -16.01
CA PHE A 4 -3.68 10.90 -14.56
C PHE A 4 -4.51 9.73 -14.04
N VAL A 5 -5.47 9.24 -14.82
CA VAL A 5 -6.25 8.06 -14.46
C VAL A 5 -5.36 6.83 -14.40
N LEU A 6 -4.46 6.66 -15.36
CA LEU A 6 -3.49 5.55 -15.35
C LEU A 6 -2.54 5.65 -14.15
N PHE A 7 -2.00 6.84 -13.86
CA PHE A 7 -1.14 7.05 -12.70
C PHE A 7 -1.85 6.71 -11.39
N PHE A 8 -3.11 7.11 -11.26
CA PHE A 8 -3.93 6.76 -10.11
C PHE A 8 -4.12 5.25 -9.98
N ILE A 9 -4.46 4.56 -11.09
CA ILE A 9 -4.65 3.11 -11.09
C ILE A 9 -3.36 2.39 -10.67
N PHE A 10 -2.21 2.75 -11.22
CA PHE A 10 -0.94 2.18 -10.80
C PHE A 10 -0.66 2.45 -9.33
N GLY A 11 -0.91 3.67 -8.87
CA GLY A 11 -0.73 4.05 -7.46
C GLY A 11 -1.59 3.23 -6.51
N ILE A 12 -2.87 2.98 -6.81
CA ILE A 12 -3.73 2.16 -5.95
C ILE A 12 -3.32 0.67 -5.95
N ILE A 13 -2.81 0.15 -7.07
CA ILE A 13 -2.28 -1.21 -7.15
C ILE A 13 -1.05 -1.35 -6.24
N VAL A 14 -0.13 -0.39 -6.32
CA VAL A 14 1.03 -0.36 -5.41
C VAL A 14 0.57 -0.20 -3.96
N GLY A 15 -0.39 0.67 -3.68
CA GLY A 15 -0.97 0.84 -2.35
C GLY A 15 -1.54 -0.46 -1.77
N SER A 16 -2.17 -1.28 -2.60
CA SER A 16 -2.65 -2.61 -2.19
C SER A 16 -1.49 -3.53 -1.77
N PHE A 17 -0.36 -3.47 -2.48
CA PHE A 17 0.85 -4.18 -2.08
C PHE A 17 1.46 -3.60 -0.79
N LEU A 18 1.47 -2.27 -0.61
CA LEU A 18 1.95 -1.64 0.62
C LEU A 18 1.17 -2.15 1.85
N ASN A 19 -0.12 -2.40 1.74
CA ASN A 19 -0.90 -3.02 2.81
C ASN A 19 -0.38 -4.42 3.20
N VAL A 20 0.08 -5.21 2.22
CA VAL A 20 0.72 -6.49 2.51
C VAL A 20 2.02 -6.29 3.30
N VAL A 21 2.83 -5.31 2.91
CA VAL A 21 4.07 -4.97 3.62
C VAL A 21 3.77 -4.51 5.04
N ILE A 22 2.85 -3.56 5.23
CA ILE A 22 2.43 -3.04 6.54
C ILE A 22 2.01 -4.16 7.48
N TYR A 23 1.23 -5.13 6.97
CA TYR A 23 0.75 -6.23 7.80
C TYR A 23 1.83 -7.27 8.10
N ARG A 24 2.64 -7.65 7.10
CA ARG A 24 3.55 -8.80 7.18
C ARG A 24 4.93 -8.46 7.72
N PHE A 25 5.43 -7.25 7.44
CA PHE A 25 6.77 -6.83 7.85
C PHE A 25 6.97 -6.93 9.38
N PRO A 26 6.11 -6.35 10.24
CA PRO A 26 6.29 -6.45 11.69
C PRO A 26 6.13 -7.87 12.24
N ARG A 27 5.58 -8.79 11.44
CA ARG A 27 5.32 -10.18 11.83
C ARG A 27 6.36 -11.15 11.27
N ASN A 28 7.40 -10.66 10.59
CA ASN A 28 8.43 -11.46 9.91
C ASN A 28 7.84 -12.50 8.94
N GLN A 29 6.76 -12.13 8.25
CA GLN A 29 6.07 -13.01 7.31
C GLN A 29 6.52 -12.74 5.87
N SER A 30 6.52 -13.77 5.03
CA SER A 30 6.83 -13.62 3.60
C SER A 30 5.82 -12.72 2.88
N PHE A 31 6.31 -11.80 2.04
CA PHE A 31 5.46 -10.91 1.24
C PHE A 31 4.80 -11.63 0.04
N VAL A 32 5.32 -12.79 -0.34
CA VAL A 32 4.89 -13.52 -1.54
C VAL A 32 3.91 -14.64 -1.21
N ARG A 33 4.18 -15.41 -0.16
CA ARG A 33 3.36 -16.58 0.22
C ARG A 33 3.00 -16.54 1.70
N PRO A 34 1.78 -16.97 2.06
CA PRO A 34 0.63 -17.29 1.20
C PRO A 34 0.09 -16.05 0.49
N GLY A 35 -0.73 -16.22 -0.57
CA GLY A 35 -1.43 -15.13 -1.25
C GLY A 35 -2.37 -14.35 -0.32
N SER A 36 -3.14 -13.42 -0.88
CA SER A 36 -4.12 -12.62 -0.10
C SER A 36 -5.15 -13.53 0.56
N HIS A 37 -5.34 -13.38 1.85
CA HIS A 37 -6.27 -14.18 2.64
C HIS A 37 -6.90 -13.33 3.75
N CYS A 38 -8.08 -13.72 4.20
CA CYS A 38 -8.73 -13.07 5.32
C CYS A 38 -7.93 -13.32 6.61
N VAL A 39 -7.66 -12.27 7.38
CA VAL A 39 -6.90 -12.37 8.63
C VAL A 39 -7.65 -13.18 9.72
N HIS A 40 -8.97 -13.24 9.65
CA HIS A 40 -9.82 -13.95 10.61
C HIS A 40 -10.03 -15.42 10.24
N CYS A 41 -10.61 -15.69 9.06
CA CYS A 41 -10.98 -17.06 8.67
C CYS A 41 -9.95 -17.76 7.77
N LYS A 42 -8.84 -17.10 7.44
CA LYS A 42 -7.74 -17.62 6.60
C LYS A 42 -8.15 -18.05 5.18
N THR A 43 -9.40 -17.77 4.76
CA THR A 43 -9.85 -18.07 3.41
C THR A 43 -9.08 -17.24 2.40
N THR A 44 -8.60 -17.87 1.34
CA THR A 44 -7.95 -17.21 0.21
C THR A 44 -8.91 -16.24 -0.47
N ILE A 45 -8.43 -15.03 -0.75
CA ILE A 45 -9.20 -13.99 -1.45
C ILE A 45 -8.87 -14.10 -2.93
N PRO A 46 -9.85 -14.44 -3.79
CA PRO A 46 -9.62 -14.46 -5.24
C PRO A 46 -9.34 -13.05 -5.75
N PHE A 47 -8.57 -12.93 -6.85
CA PHE A 47 -8.09 -11.65 -7.35
C PHE A 47 -9.20 -10.62 -7.62
N TYR A 48 -10.34 -11.04 -8.14
CA TYR A 48 -11.48 -10.16 -8.43
C TYR A 48 -12.16 -9.59 -7.17
N ARG A 49 -11.88 -10.17 -5.99
CA ARG A 49 -12.30 -9.65 -4.68
C ARG A 49 -11.19 -8.90 -3.95
N ASN A 50 -10.07 -8.70 -4.62
CA ASN A 50 -8.91 -7.98 -4.12
C ASN A 50 -8.57 -6.77 -5.03
N ILE A 51 -9.51 -6.34 -5.86
CA ILE A 51 -9.35 -5.12 -6.65
C ILE A 51 -9.34 -3.92 -5.70
N PRO A 52 -8.27 -3.11 -5.69
CA PRO A 52 -8.11 -2.04 -4.72
C PRO A 52 -9.31 -1.09 -4.69
N ILE A 53 -9.69 -0.66 -3.49
CA ILE A 53 -10.84 0.22 -3.20
C ILE A 53 -12.18 -0.39 -3.63
N ILE A 54 -12.30 -0.81 -4.89
CA ILE A 54 -13.54 -1.30 -5.50
C ILE A 54 -14.08 -2.52 -4.74
N SER A 55 -13.22 -3.50 -4.47
CA SER A 55 -13.64 -4.71 -3.74
C SER A 55 -14.10 -4.42 -2.33
N PHE A 56 -13.47 -3.45 -1.65
CA PHE A 56 -13.89 -3.01 -0.33
C PHE A 56 -15.29 -2.42 -0.36
N LEU A 57 -15.57 -1.54 -1.32
CA LEU A 57 -16.87 -0.90 -1.48
C LEU A 57 -17.97 -1.91 -1.81
N ILE A 58 -17.75 -2.79 -2.80
CA ILE A 58 -18.72 -3.80 -3.23
C ILE A 58 -19.03 -4.80 -2.10
N GLN A 59 -18.02 -5.16 -1.30
CA GLN A 59 -18.19 -6.09 -0.18
C GLN A 59 -18.71 -5.40 1.09
N GLY A 60 -18.98 -4.09 1.06
CA GLY A 60 -19.43 -3.32 2.23
C GLY A 60 -18.45 -3.40 3.39
N GLY A 61 -17.14 -3.45 3.11
CA GLY A 61 -16.08 -3.54 4.11
C GLY A 61 -16.07 -4.85 4.90
N LYS A 62 -16.67 -5.96 4.38
CA LYS A 62 -16.78 -7.24 5.09
C LYS A 62 -16.21 -8.39 4.28
N CYS A 63 -15.61 -9.35 4.98
CA CYS A 63 -15.15 -10.60 4.36
C CYS A 63 -16.34 -11.36 3.74
N HIS A 64 -16.17 -11.85 2.53
CA HIS A 64 -17.22 -12.58 1.82
C HIS A 64 -17.65 -13.88 2.52
N LYS A 65 -16.74 -14.51 3.28
CA LYS A 65 -16.98 -15.80 3.95
C LYS A 65 -17.40 -15.63 5.40
N CYS A 66 -16.59 -15.02 6.25
CA CYS A 66 -16.86 -14.92 7.69
C CYS A 66 -17.61 -13.63 8.10
N LYS A 67 -17.85 -12.71 7.16
CA LYS A 67 -18.54 -11.42 7.39
C LYS A 67 -17.87 -10.48 8.41
N GLN A 68 -16.68 -10.82 8.89
CA GLN A 68 -15.90 -9.93 9.74
C GLN A 68 -15.46 -8.68 8.97
N ASN A 69 -15.36 -7.56 9.70
CA ASN A 69 -15.00 -6.28 9.11
C ASN A 69 -13.56 -6.32 8.57
N ILE A 70 -13.40 -5.77 7.36
CA ILE A 70 -12.10 -5.47 6.77
C ILE A 70 -11.65 -4.11 7.31
N LEU A 71 -10.39 -3.98 7.71
CA LEU A 71 -9.86 -2.72 8.22
C LEU A 71 -9.97 -1.61 7.17
N ILE A 72 -10.47 -0.46 7.58
CA ILE A 72 -10.57 0.75 6.73
C ILE A 72 -9.19 1.24 6.25
N GLN A 73 -8.13 0.81 6.91
CA GLN A 73 -6.75 1.02 6.51
C GLN A 73 -6.51 0.66 5.03
N TYR A 74 -7.06 -0.49 4.58
CA TYR A 74 -6.81 -1.00 3.23
C TYR A 74 -7.17 0.02 2.15
N PRO A 75 -8.42 0.49 2.04
CA PRO A 75 -8.78 1.48 1.02
C PRO A 75 -8.14 2.85 1.26
N ILE A 76 -7.81 3.23 2.50
CA ILE A 76 -7.13 4.50 2.77
C ILE A 76 -5.70 4.48 2.22
N VAL A 77 -4.91 3.46 2.49
CA VAL A 77 -3.54 3.33 1.98
C VAL A 77 -3.54 3.28 0.45
N GLU A 78 -4.47 2.53 -0.14
CA GLU A 78 -4.62 2.45 -1.59
C GLU A 78 -4.92 3.83 -2.21
N PHE A 79 -5.86 4.56 -1.64
CA PHE A 79 -6.26 5.88 -2.12
C PHE A 79 -5.14 6.92 -1.96
N LEU A 80 -4.48 6.96 -0.82
CA LEU A 80 -3.34 7.86 -0.57
C LEU A 80 -2.20 7.57 -1.55
N SER A 81 -1.90 6.29 -1.79
CA SER A 81 -0.89 5.90 -2.77
C SER A 81 -1.26 6.37 -4.18
N GLY A 82 -2.53 6.22 -4.58
CA GLY A 82 -3.03 6.71 -5.87
C GLY A 82 -2.86 8.22 -6.05
N ILE A 83 -3.23 9.01 -5.04
CA ILE A 83 -3.07 10.47 -5.06
C ILE A 83 -1.59 10.86 -5.15
N GLY A 84 -0.74 10.24 -4.33
CA GLY A 84 0.70 10.52 -4.33
C GLY A 84 1.34 10.27 -5.70
N TRP A 85 0.97 9.19 -6.38
CA TRP A 85 1.44 8.89 -7.73
C TRP A 85 1.02 9.94 -8.74
N VAL A 86 -0.26 10.34 -8.73
CA VAL A 86 -0.76 11.41 -9.61
C VAL A 86 0.00 12.71 -9.36
N TRP A 87 0.17 13.08 -8.10
CA TRP A 87 0.86 14.32 -7.75
C TRP A 87 2.33 14.30 -8.21
N CYS A 88 3.10 13.28 -7.86
CA CYS A 88 4.51 13.18 -8.23
C CYS A 88 4.69 13.22 -9.76
N LEU A 89 3.92 12.42 -10.52
CA LEU A 89 4.04 12.34 -11.97
C LEU A 89 3.46 13.54 -12.72
N SER A 90 2.70 14.41 -12.05
CA SER A 90 2.17 15.64 -12.65
C SER A 90 3.08 16.86 -12.47
N VAL A 91 3.93 16.85 -11.43
CA VAL A 91 4.73 18.02 -11.02
C VAL A 91 6.21 17.85 -11.37
N TYR A 92 6.72 16.62 -11.33
CA TYR A 92 8.15 16.33 -11.44
C TYR A 92 8.49 15.61 -12.74
N THR A 93 9.78 15.66 -13.12
CA THR A 93 10.27 14.83 -14.24
C THR A 93 10.15 13.33 -13.91
N PRO A 94 10.09 12.43 -14.88
CA PRO A 94 9.90 10.99 -14.62
C PRO A 94 10.94 10.38 -13.66
N LEU A 95 12.18 10.88 -13.71
CA LEU A 95 13.25 10.39 -12.82
C LEU A 95 13.02 10.85 -11.38
N GLU A 96 12.78 12.14 -11.17
CA GLU A 96 12.49 12.72 -9.85
C GLU A 96 11.22 12.11 -9.25
N ALA A 97 10.15 11.99 -10.08
CA ALA A 97 8.92 11.37 -9.66
C ALA A 97 9.12 9.93 -9.18
N GLY A 98 9.97 9.15 -9.85
CA GLY A 98 10.30 7.79 -9.44
C GLY A 98 10.89 7.73 -8.02
N PHE A 99 11.86 8.60 -7.72
CA PHE A 99 12.43 8.72 -6.38
C PHE A 99 11.40 9.14 -5.34
N LEU A 100 10.62 10.17 -5.64
CA LEU A 100 9.60 10.67 -4.71
C LEU A 100 8.50 9.65 -4.43
N ILE A 101 8.08 8.89 -5.43
CA ILE A 101 7.11 7.80 -5.27
C ILE A 101 7.67 6.71 -4.35
N LEU A 102 8.94 6.34 -4.51
CA LEU A 102 9.58 5.35 -3.66
C LEU A 102 9.66 5.84 -2.21
N LEU A 103 10.16 7.05 -1.98
CA LEU A 103 10.20 7.68 -0.66
C LEU A 103 8.80 7.76 -0.02
N TYR A 104 7.83 8.27 -0.77
CA TYR A 104 6.45 8.40 -0.32
C TYR A 104 5.85 7.05 0.09
N SER A 105 6.11 6.00 -0.70
CA SER A 105 5.66 4.64 -0.38
C SER A 105 6.29 4.11 0.91
N ILE A 106 7.59 4.35 1.12
CA ILE A 106 8.29 3.98 2.35
C ILE A 106 7.70 4.75 3.55
N PHE A 107 7.44 6.05 3.40
CA PHE A 107 6.82 6.85 4.47
C PHE A 107 5.41 6.38 4.84
N ILE A 108 4.58 6.00 3.86
CA ILE A 108 3.27 5.40 4.14
C ILE A 108 3.44 4.15 5.00
N VAL A 109 4.36 3.25 4.63
CA VAL A 109 4.60 2.00 5.37
C VAL A 109 5.08 2.29 6.79
N ILE A 110 6.06 3.18 6.94
CA ILE A 110 6.61 3.57 8.26
C ILE A 110 5.49 4.15 9.14
N ALA A 111 4.75 5.14 8.63
CA ALA A 111 3.71 5.82 9.38
C ALA A 111 2.62 4.85 9.86
N TRP A 112 2.23 3.90 9.00
CA TRP A 112 1.22 2.92 9.37
C TRP A 112 1.72 1.87 10.37
N ILE A 113 2.95 1.38 10.21
CA ILE A 113 3.56 0.44 11.16
C ILE A 113 3.73 1.10 12.52
N ASP A 114 4.24 2.33 12.57
CA ASP A 114 4.40 3.07 13.83
C ASP A 114 3.07 3.29 14.54
N GLY A 115 2.03 3.68 13.80
CA GLY A 115 0.69 3.86 14.36
C GLY A 115 0.10 2.60 15.02
N PHE A 116 0.51 1.40 14.60
CA PHE A 116 0.02 0.15 15.17
C PHE A 116 0.95 -0.47 16.21
N THR A 117 2.26 -0.30 16.06
CA THR A 117 3.25 -1.00 16.89
C THR A 117 3.94 -0.08 17.88
N MET A 118 3.84 1.22 17.69
CA MET A 118 4.64 2.25 18.39
C MET A 118 6.15 1.97 18.32
N ASN A 119 6.57 1.24 17.30
CA ASN A 119 7.96 0.88 17.04
C ASN A 119 8.31 1.28 15.62
N ILE A 120 9.14 2.29 15.48
CA ILE A 120 9.63 2.74 14.18
C ILE A 120 10.60 1.68 13.63
N PRO A 121 10.33 1.09 12.46
CA PRO A 121 11.23 0.11 11.86
C PRO A 121 12.47 0.83 11.29
N PHE A 122 13.55 0.89 12.07
CA PHE A 122 14.80 1.58 11.72
C PHE A 122 15.33 1.21 10.33
N ILE A 123 15.14 -0.03 9.90
CA ILE A 123 15.58 -0.47 8.58
C ILE A 123 14.88 0.30 7.44
N LEU A 124 13.60 0.64 7.59
CA LEU A 124 12.86 1.40 6.58
C LEU A 124 13.31 2.87 6.57
N ILE A 125 13.63 3.44 7.73
CA ILE A 125 14.22 4.78 7.82
C ILE A 125 15.59 4.79 7.11
N PHE A 126 16.41 3.78 7.35
CA PHE A 126 17.73 3.66 6.73
C PHE A 126 17.63 3.54 5.21
N ILE A 127 16.69 2.73 4.71
CA ILE A 127 16.41 2.62 3.26
C ILE A 127 15.96 3.96 2.69
N ALA A 128 15.06 4.69 3.37
CA ALA A 128 14.60 6.00 2.94
C ALA A 128 15.75 7.00 2.83
N LEU A 129 16.66 7.03 3.83
CA LEU A 129 17.85 7.90 3.81
C LEU A 129 18.80 7.55 2.66
N ILE A 130 19.04 6.26 2.38
CA ILE A 130 19.87 5.85 1.25
C ILE A 130 19.26 6.32 -0.07
N VAL A 131 17.95 6.16 -0.24
CA VAL A 131 17.24 6.60 -1.46
C VAL A 131 17.36 8.11 -1.62
N GLU A 132 17.21 8.89 -0.55
CA GLU A 132 17.35 10.35 -0.57
C GLU A 132 18.77 10.79 -0.98
N ILE A 133 19.79 10.16 -0.41
CA ILE A 133 21.20 10.45 -0.72
C ILE A 133 21.54 10.06 -2.16
N SER A 134 21.01 8.96 -2.66
CA SER A 134 21.26 8.47 -4.03
C SER A 134 20.50 9.24 -5.11
N GLY A 135 19.46 9.97 -4.74
CA GLY A 135 18.66 10.82 -5.64
C GLY A 135 19.23 12.22 -5.87
N LEU A 136 20.34 12.56 -5.19
CA LEU A 136 21.12 13.79 -5.43
C LEU A 136 22.21 13.55 -6.47
#